data_28436fe813b2ddd44de385c83f72402e
#
_entry.id   28436fe813b2ddd44de385c83f72402e
#
_cell.length_a   1.000
_cell.length_b   1.000
_cell.length_c   1.000
_cell.angle_alpha   90.00
_cell.angle_beta   90.00
_cell.angle_gamma   90.00
#
_symmetry.space_group_name_H-M   'P 1'
#
loop_
_entity.id
_entity.type
_entity.pdbx_description
1 polymer ?
#
loop_
_entity_poly.entity_id
_entity_poly.type
_entity_poly.pdbx_seq_one_letter_code
_entity_poly.pdbx_strand_id
1 'polypeptide(L)'
;MKRESLETIYQDGDLLLGKYEGQYYLFKGEQPYLLAGHPYEPCLYIKAAQGILITVHNSFTLDELCRAAETNGTIKMITGDEYDMQGICMLLRKALTLSKESVDIGYLEGRCFMDYLEECGATSEESAVPLTDSGIDNPNVMNPFLHSKKVKKTNDARYYLVVSKSMQER
;
A
#
# COMPACT_ATOMS: atom_id res chain seq x y z
N MET A 1 15.62 -16.16 -11.32
CA MET A 1 14.32 -16.70 -11.77
C MET A 1 13.68 -15.70 -12.73
N LYS A 2 13.07 -16.21 -13.79
CA LYS A 2 12.42 -15.38 -14.80
C LYS A 2 10.92 -15.31 -14.56
N ARG A 3 10.32 -14.16 -14.87
CA ARG A 3 8.88 -13.92 -14.76
C ARG A 3 8.03 -15.00 -15.46
N GLU A 4 8.48 -15.47 -16.62
CA GLU A 4 7.77 -16.48 -17.43
C GLU A 4 7.72 -17.85 -16.76
N SER A 5 8.59 -18.12 -15.77
CA SER A 5 8.62 -19.38 -15.04
C SER A 5 7.55 -19.49 -13.97
N LEU A 6 6.88 -18.39 -13.63
CA LEU A 6 5.85 -18.35 -12.58
C LEU A 6 4.53 -18.94 -13.04
N GLU A 7 3.89 -19.70 -12.16
CA GLU A 7 2.47 -19.95 -12.25
C GLU A 7 1.75 -18.69 -11.76
N THR A 8 1.10 -17.96 -12.68
CA THR A 8 0.44 -16.70 -12.37
C THR A 8 -0.81 -16.92 -11.53
N ILE A 9 -0.88 -16.25 -10.38
CA ILE A 9 -2.07 -16.25 -9.51
C ILE A 9 -2.91 -15.02 -9.78
N TYR A 10 -2.27 -13.82 -9.86
CA TYR A 10 -2.95 -12.56 -10.11
C TYR A 10 -2.00 -11.58 -10.80
N GLN A 11 -2.55 -10.76 -11.68
CA GLN A 11 -1.78 -9.69 -12.35
C GLN A 11 -2.59 -8.40 -12.37
N ASP A 12 -1.92 -7.30 -12.03
CA ASP A 12 -2.45 -5.95 -12.12
C ASP A 12 -1.36 -5.05 -12.72
N GLY A 13 -1.47 -4.75 -14.02
CA GLY A 13 -0.47 -3.98 -14.73
C GLY A 13 0.91 -4.65 -14.70
N ASP A 14 1.90 -3.92 -14.18
CA ASP A 14 3.28 -4.40 -14.03
C ASP A 14 3.51 -5.28 -12.79
N LEU A 15 2.49 -5.43 -11.94
CA LEU A 15 2.58 -6.22 -10.72
C LEU A 15 1.99 -7.61 -10.97
N LEU A 16 2.80 -8.64 -10.70
CA LEU A 16 2.43 -10.04 -10.91
C LEU A 16 2.68 -10.82 -9.62
N LEU A 17 1.65 -11.49 -9.14
CA LEU A 17 1.75 -12.46 -8.04
C LEU A 17 1.74 -13.86 -8.63
N GLY A 18 2.72 -14.66 -8.28
CA GLY A 18 2.83 -16.01 -8.80
C GLY A 18 3.54 -16.97 -7.86
N LYS A 19 3.55 -18.23 -8.27
CA LYS A 19 4.14 -19.33 -7.50
C LYS A 19 5.18 -20.06 -8.35
N TYR A 20 6.30 -20.43 -7.72
CA TYR A 20 7.34 -21.21 -8.36
C TYR A 20 8.02 -22.11 -7.31
N GLU A 21 8.06 -23.41 -7.57
CA GLU A 21 8.68 -24.42 -6.68
C GLU A 21 8.21 -24.29 -5.22
N GLY A 22 6.90 -24.10 -5.02
CA GLY A 22 6.31 -24.02 -3.68
C GLY A 22 6.47 -22.68 -2.97
N GLN A 23 7.13 -21.69 -3.60
CA GLN A 23 7.34 -20.36 -3.04
C GLN A 23 6.53 -19.32 -3.81
N TYR A 24 6.15 -18.26 -3.11
CA TYR A 24 5.38 -17.15 -3.70
C TYR A 24 6.29 -15.97 -4.01
N TYR A 25 6.06 -15.37 -5.16
CA TYR A 25 6.84 -14.24 -5.66
C TYR A 25 5.94 -13.12 -6.12
N LEU A 26 6.44 -11.90 -5.93
CA LEU A 26 5.84 -10.70 -6.47
C LEU A 26 6.84 -10.12 -7.48
N PHE A 27 6.38 -9.87 -8.71
CA PHE A 27 7.19 -9.17 -9.71
C PHE A 27 6.63 -7.76 -9.91
N LYS A 28 7.52 -6.78 -9.87
CA LYS A 28 7.21 -5.42 -10.34
C LYS A 28 8.02 -5.20 -11.61
N GLY A 29 7.36 -5.26 -12.76
CA GLY A 29 8.05 -5.36 -14.04
C GLY A 29 8.87 -6.65 -14.09
N GLU A 30 10.16 -6.54 -14.30
CA GLU A 30 11.09 -7.68 -14.31
C GLU A 30 11.80 -7.92 -12.95
N GLN A 31 11.50 -7.10 -11.95
CA GLN A 31 12.14 -7.19 -10.63
C GLN A 31 11.40 -8.19 -9.74
N PRO A 32 12.05 -9.31 -9.34
CA PRO A 32 11.43 -10.30 -8.46
C PRO A 32 11.58 -9.95 -6.98
N TYR A 33 10.56 -10.33 -6.22
CA TYR A 33 10.56 -10.27 -4.76
C TYR A 33 10.00 -11.57 -4.22
N LEU A 34 10.72 -12.20 -3.28
CA LEU A 34 10.22 -13.39 -2.57
C LEU A 34 9.27 -12.94 -1.46
N LEU A 35 8.09 -13.56 -1.41
CA LEU A 35 7.09 -13.29 -0.37
C LEU A 35 7.15 -14.37 0.70
N ALA A 36 7.03 -13.96 1.96
CA ALA A 36 6.89 -14.85 3.09
C ALA A 36 5.93 -14.23 4.10
N GLY A 37 5.31 -15.05 4.93
CA GLY A 37 4.42 -14.60 5.99
C GLY A 37 5.00 -14.91 7.36
N HIS A 38 4.50 -14.22 8.37
CA HIS A 38 4.77 -14.54 9.77
C HIS A 38 3.83 -15.68 10.20
N PRO A 39 4.30 -16.65 11.00
CA PRO A 39 3.47 -17.81 11.37
C PRO A 39 2.28 -17.47 12.29
N TYR A 40 2.33 -16.37 13.03
CA TYR A 40 1.31 -16.03 14.04
C TYR A 40 0.73 -14.63 13.94
N GLU A 41 1.28 -13.75 13.10
CA GLU A 41 0.87 -12.34 13.02
C GLU A 41 0.55 -11.94 11.59
N PRO A 42 -0.39 -11.00 11.37
CA PRO A 42 -0.67 -10.46 10.05
C PRO A 42 0.49 -9.56 9.61
N CYS A 43 1.50 -10.16 9.02
CA CYS A 43 2.74 -9.53 8.61
C CYS A 43 3.21 -10.15 7.29
N LEU A 44 3.67 -9.33 6.37
CA LEU A 44 4.20 -9.78 5.08
C LEU A 44 5.67 -9.37 4.97
N TYR A 45 6.51 -10.33 4.62
CA TYR A 45 7.92 -10.11 4.30
C TYR A 45 8.10 -10.11 2.80
N ILE A 46 8.73 -9.06 2.27
CA ILE A 46 9.01 -8.90 0.84
C ILE A 46 10.52 -8.78 0.68
N LYS A 47 11.15 -9.79 0.10
CA LYS A 47 12.60 -9.85 -0.01
C LYS A 47 13.06 -9.70 -1.45
N ALA A 48 13.86 -8.67 -1.74
CA ALA A 48 14.48 -8.48 -3.03
C ALA A 48 15.66 -9.44 -3.24
N ALA A 49 16.03 -9.69 -4.49
CA ALA A 49 17.14 -10.57 -4.85
C ALA A 49 18.49 -10.09 -4.24
N GLN A 50 18.63 -8.77 -4.04
CA GLN A 50 19.81 -8.15 -3.42
C GLN A 50 19.85 -8.31 -1.89
N GLY A 51 18.86 -8.99 -1.31
CA GLY A 51 18.78 -9.23 0.12
C GLY A 51 18.09 -8.15 0.94
N ILE A 52 17.60 -7.08 0.31
CA ILE A 52 16.80 -6.05 0.98
C ILE A 52 15.47 -6.65 1.38
N LEU A 53 15.15 -6.58 2.67
CA LEU A 53 13.91 -7.07 3.24
C LEU A 53 12.99 -5.90 3.59
N ILE A 54 11.75 -5.96 3.11
CA ILE A 54 10.69 -5.03 3.49
C ILE A 54 9.70 -5.81 4.35
N THR A 55 9.47 -5.36 5.58
CA THR A 55 8.47 -5.95 6.47
C THR A 55 7.26 -5.04 6.53
N VAL A 56 6.08 -5.57 6.17
CA VAL A 56 4.81 -4.84 6.25
C VAL A 56 4.05 -5.36 7.46
N HIS A 57 4.02 -4.56 8.53
CA HIS A 57 3.38 -4.91 9.80
C HIS A 57 1.88 -4.62 9.77
N ASN A 58 1.12 -5.38 10.57
CA ASN A 58 -0.33 -5.22 10.75
C ASN A 58 -1.08 -5.25 9.41
N SER A 59 -0.57 -6.05 8.48
CA SER A 59 -1.11 -6.15 7.11
C SER A 59 -2.15 -7.26 7.01
N PHE A 60 -1.77 -8.29 6.34
CA PHE A 60 -2.51 -9.52 6.09
C PHE A 60 -1.50 -10.66 6.05
N THR A 61 -1.96 -11.87 6.22
CA THR A 61 -1.10 -13.05 6.09
C THR A 61 -0.87 -13.37 4.62
N LEU A 62 0.20 -14.11 4.33
CA LEU A 62 0.45 -14.60 2.97
C LEU A 62 -0.71 -15.47 2.47
N ASP A 63 -1.30 -16.30 3.35
CA ASP A 63 -2.45 -17.15 3.01
C ASP A 63 -3.68 -16.31 2.64
N GLU A 64 -3.94 -15.22 3.37
CA GLU A 64 -5.04 -14.30 3.03
C GLU A 64 -4.82 -13.66 1.67
N LEU A 65 -3.59 -13.23 1.37
CA LEU A 65 -3.23 -12.65 0.07
C LEU A 65 -3.49 -13.65 -1.06
N CYS A 66 -2.98 -14.87 -0.91
CA CYS A 66 -3.12 -15.91 -1.93
C CYS A 66 -4.59 -16.29 -2.14
N ARG A 67 -5.36 -16.40 -1.06
CA ARG A 67 -6.80 -16.72 -1.12
C ARG A 67 -7.57 -15.62 -1.84
N ALA A 68 -7.33 -14.36 -1.49
CA ALA A 68 -7.99 -13.23 -2.15
C ALA A 68 -7.63 -13.19 -3.65
N ALA A 69 -6.37 -13.43 -3.97
CA ALA A 69 -5.90 -13.45 -5.36
C ALA A 69 -6.56 -14.57 -6.18
N GLU A 70 -6.65 -15.76 -5.61
CA GLU A 70 -7.22 -16.95 -6.29
C GLU A 70 -8.73 -16.84 -6.47
N THR A 71 -9.44 -16.22 -5.53
CA THR A 71 -10.90 -16.11 -5.53
C THR A 71 -11.41 -14.77 -6.04
N ASN A 72 -10.51 -13.85 -6.38
CA ASN A 72 -10.83 -12.43 -6.66
C ASN A 72 -11.66 -11.82 -5.53
N GLY A 73 -11.25 -12.12 -4.30
CA GLY A 73 -11.92 -11.71 -3.08
C GLY A 73 -11.35 -10.42 -2.49
N THR A 74 -11.73 -10.17 -1.24
CA THR A 74 -11.28 -8.99 -0.49
C THR A 74 -10.52 -9.40 0.77
N ILE A 75 -9.74 -8.46 1.32
CA ILE A 75 -9.07 -8.63 2.62
C ILE A 75 -9.45 -7.46 3.51
N LYS A 76 -9.90 -7.78 4.73
CA LYS A 76 -10.16 -6.78 5.76
C LYS A 76 -8.87 -6.59 6.58
N MET A 77 -8.38 -5.36 6.62
CA MET A 77 -7.18 -5.02 7.37
C MET A 77 -7.49 -4.84 8.86
N ILE A 78 -6.46 -4.92 9.69
CA ILE A 78 -6.57 -4.67 11.13
C ILE A 78 -7.02 -3.23 11.40
N THR A 79 -6.76 -2.31 10.49
CA THR A 79 -7.22 -0.92 10.53
C THR A 79 -8.73 -0.78 10.35
N GLY A 80 -9.42 -1.84 9.88
CA GLY A 80 -10.85 -1.86 9.59
C GLY A 80 -11.20 -1.67 8.12
N ASP A 81 -10.26 -1.21 7.32
CA ASP A 81 -10.46 -1.02 5.88
C ASP A 81 -10.46 -2.36 5.15
N GLU A 82 -11.29 -2.47 4.12
CA GLU A 82 -11.40 -3.67 3.28
C GLU A 82 -11.01 -3.34 1.85
N TYR A 83 -10.12 -4.14 1.27
CA TYR A 83 -9.60 -3.91 -0.08
C TYR A 83 -9.81 -5.13 -0.96
N ASP A 84 -10.16 -4.88 -2.22
CA ASP A 84 -10.06 -5.87 -3.29
C ASP A 84 -8.60 -6.00 -3.74
N MET A 85 -8.33 -6.88 -4.71
CA MET A 85 -6.96 -7.10 -5.19
C MET A 85 -6.33 -5.86 -5.83
N GLN A 86 -7.11 -4.97 -6.45
CA GLN A 86 -6.58 -3.70 -6.97
C GLN A 86 -6.09 -2.80 -5.85
N GLY A 87 -6.85 -2.70 -4.76
CA GLY A 87 -6.47 -1.95 -3.58
C GLY A 87 -5.23 -2.54 -2.89
N ILE A 88 -5.18 -3.85 -2.76
CA ILE A 88 -4.01 -4.56 -2.21
C ILE A 88 -2.77 -4.31 -3.07
N CYS A 89 -2.89 -4.37 -4.37
CA CYS A 89 -1.77 -4.08 -5.29
C CYS A 89 -1.29 -2.63 -5.18
N MET A 90 -2.20 -1.69 -4.97
CA MET A 90 -1.86 -0.28 -4.69
C MET A 90 -0.98 -0.17 -3.43
N LEU A 91 -1.36 -0.84 -2.35
CA LEU A 91 -0.59 -0.86 -1.10
C LEU A 91 0.77 -1.52 -1.28
N LEU A 92 0.84 -2.64 -2.00
CA LEU A 92 2.09 -3.34 -2.28
C LEU A 92 3.04 -2.50 -3.14
N ARG A 93 2.53 -1.83 -4.17
CA ARG A 93 3.33 -0.90 -4.99
C ARG A 93 3.91 0.22 -4.13
N LYS A 94 3.12 0.76 -3.22
CA LYS A 94 3.60 1.81 -2.32
C LYS A 94 4.71 1.30 -1.42
N ALA A 95 4.57 0.11 -0.85
CA ALA A 95 5.61 -0.51 -0.03
C ALA A 95 6.93 -0.66 -0.82
N LEU A 96 6.86 -1.13 -2.06
CA LEU A 96 8.04 -1.28 -2.91
C LEU A 96 8.66 0.06 -3.29
N THR A 97 7.84 1.09 -3.51
CA THR A 97 8.31 2.44 -3.88
C THR A 97 9.00 3.13 -2.72
N LEU A 98 8.49 2.99 -1.50
CA LEU A 98 9.08 3.60 -0.30
C LEU A 98 10.43 2.99 0.06
N SER A 99 10.63 1.71 -0.25
CA SER A 99 11.88 0.97 0.01
C SER A 99 12.37 1.05 1.45
N LYS A 100 11.44 1.16 2.41
CA LYS A 100 11.74 1.14 3.84
C LYS A 100 11.82 -0.30 4.33
N GLU A 101 12.74 -0.60 5.25
CA GLU A 101 12.90 -1.93 5.81
C GLU A 101 11.68 -2.39 6.62
N SER A 102 10.95 -1.45 7.21
CA SER A 102 9.77 -1.75 8.03
C SER A 102 8.73 -0.67 7.88
N VAL A 103 7.50 -1.06 7.54
CA VAL A 103 6.35 -0.16 7.41
C VAL A 103 5.12 -0.81 8.03
N ASP A 104 4.24 0.03 8.57
CA ASP A 104 2.92 -0.39 9.06
C ASP A 104 1.89 -0.21 7.95
N ILE A 105 0.89 -1.10 7.88
CA ILE A 105 -0.14 -1.01 6.85
C ILE A 105 -0.91 0.33 6.93
N GLY A 106 -1.17 0.81 8.13
CA GLY A 106 -1.83 2.10 8.31
C GLY A 106 -1.01 3.25 7.74
N TYR A 107 0.31 3.20 7.89
CA TYR A 107 1.20 4.18 7.27
C TYR A 107 1.14 4.12 5.73
N LEU A 108 1.10 2.91 5.16
CA LEU A 108 0.94 2.75 3.71
C LEU A 108 -0.39 3.30 3.21
N GLU A 109 -1.48 3.04 3.94
CA GLU A 109 -2.80 3.60 3.63
C GLU A 109 -2.75 5.13 3.61
N GLY A 110 -2.15 5.73 4.64
CA GLY A 110 -2.00 7.18 4.74
C GLY A 110 -1.15 7.76 3.61
N ARG A 111 -0.06 7.08 3.23
CA ARG A 111 0.79 7.51 2.11
C ARG A 111 0.05 7.43 0.77
N CYS A 112 -0.75 6.39 0.56
CA CYS A 112 -1.58 6.28 -0.64
C CYS A 112 -2.62 7.41 -0.70
N PHE A 113 -3.21 7.77 0.45
CA PHE A 113 -4.14 8.90 0.50
C PHE A 113 -3.44 10.23 0.21
N MET A 114 -2.22 10.43 0.70
CA MET A 114 -1.45 11.63 0.36
C MET A 114 -1.19 11.74 -1.14
N ASP A 115 -0.86 10.63 -1.80
CA ASP A 115 -0.72 10.61 -3.25
C ASP A 115 -2.04 10.96 -3.96
N TYR A 116 -3.16 10.48 -3.43
CA TYR A 116 -4.50 10.80 -3.92
C TYR A 116 -4.80 12.31 -3.78
N LEU A 117 -4.43 12.91 -2.64
CA LEU A 117 -4.57 14.37 -2.43
C LEU A 117 -3.78 15.15 -3.48
N GLU A 118 -2.56 14.71 -3.78
CA GLU A 118 -1.71 15.35 -4.78
C GLU A 118 -2.34 15.22 -6.18
N GLU A 119 -2.83 14.06 -6.55
CA GLU A 119 -3.51 13.81 -7.83
C GLU A 119 -4.77 14.67 -7.99
N CYS A 120 -5.52 14.89 -6.89
CA CYS A 120 -6.72 15.73 -6.88
C CYS A 120 -6.41 17.23 -6.85
N GLY A 121 -5.15 17.62 -6.65
CA GLY A 121 -4.78 19.01 -6.45
C GLY A 121 -5.32 19.59 -5.15
N ALA A 122 -5.52 18.78 -4.12
CA ALA A 122 -6.05 19.18 -2.82
C ALA A 122 -4.93 19.86 -1.99
N THR A 123 -4.69 21.14 -2.24
CA THR A 123 -3.61 21.92 -1.63
C THR A 123 -4.11 23.10 -0.81
N SER A 124 -5.44 23.25 -0.68
CA SER A 124 -6.08 24.32 0.09
C SER A 124 -7.37 23.80 0.73
N GLU A 125 -7.91 24.57 1.67
CA GLU A 125 -9.19 24.25 2.30
C GLU A 125 -10.33 24.13 1.29
N GLU A 126 -10.33 24.96 0.25
CA GLU A 126 -11.34 24.94 -0.81
C GLU A 126 -11.27 23.69 -1.69
N SER A 127 -10.08 23.15 -1.91
CA SER A 127 -9.86 21.96 -2.73
C SER A 127 -9.79 20.66 -1.92
N ALA A 128 -9.98 20.73 -0.60
CA ALA A 128 -9.91 19.57 0.29
C ALA A 128 -10.92 18.49 -0.09
N VAL A 129 -10.53 17.22 0.10
CA VAL A 129 -11.36 16.05 -0.26
C VAL A 129 -11.54 15.13 0.94
N PRO A 130 -12.68 14.43 1.05
CA PRO A 130 -12.90 13.47 2.12
C PRO A 130 -12.07 12.20 1.94
N LEU A 131 -11.69 11.59 3.06
CA LEU A 131 -10.91 10.35 3.08
C LEU A 131 -11.62 9.22 2.31
N THR A 132 -12.93 9.11 2.47
CA THR A 132 -13.75 8.05 1.87
C THR A 132 -13.72 8.02 0.35
N ASP A 133 -13.45 9.14 -0.32
CA ASP A 133 -13.32 9.21 -1.78
C ASP A 133 -12.15 8.37 -2.30
N SER A 134 -11.14 8.11 -1.46
CA SER A 134 -9.99 7.27 -1.82
C SER A 134 -10.22 5.78 -1.53
N GLY A 135 -11.34 5.41 -0.92
CA GLY A 135 -11.63 4.03 -0.49
C GLY A 135 -11.08 3.69 0.90
N ILE A 136 -10.51 4.65 1.60
CA ILE A 136 -10.00 4.48 2.98
C ILE A 136 -11.03 5.03 3.95
N ASP A 137 -11.49 4.21 4.89
CA ASP A 137 -12.54 4.60 5.84
C ASP A 137 -12.02 4.98 7.23
N ASN A 138 -10.88 4.45 7.64
CA ASN A 138 -10.35 4.70 8.98
C ASN A 138 -9.58 6.03 9.05
N PRO A 139 -10.13 7.08 9.72
CA PRO A 139 -9.47 8.38 9.78
C PRO A 139 -8.16 8.37 10.60
N ASN A 140 -7.95 7.36 11.45
CA ASN A 140 -6.74 7.27 12.27
C ASN A 140 -5.47 7.07 11.45
N VAL A 141 -5.58 6.59 10.22
CA VAL A 141 -4.42 6.45 9.31
C VAL A 141 -3.79 7.80 8.98
N MET A 142 -4.54 8.90 9.14
CA MET A 142 -4.04 10.25 8.88
C MET A 142 -3.33 10.90 10.09
N ASN A 143 -3.44 10.31 11.28
CA ASN A 143 -2.88 10.92 12.50
C ASN A 143 -1.39 11.27 12.40
N PRO A 144 -0.49 10.39 11.89
CA PRO A 144 0.92 10.76 11.75
C PRO A 144 1.16 11.97 10.84
N PHE A 145 0.36 12.11 9.79
CA PHE A 145 0.50 13.19 8.81
C PHE A 145 -0.09 14.49 9.32
N LEU A 146 -1.18 14.42 10.09
CA LEU A 146 -1.74 15.57 10.79
C LEU A 146 -0.78 16.08 11.86
N HIS A 147 -0.21 15.16 12.63
CA HIS A 147 0.74 15.49 13.70
C HIS A 147 2.03 16.13 13.14
N SER A 148 2.54 15.63 12.03
CA SER A 148 3.72 16.19 11.36
C SER A 148 3.42 17.43 10.52
N LYS A 149 2.16 17.87 10.48
CA LYS A 149 1.68 19.05 9.72
C LYS A 149 1.87 18.93 8.19
N LYS A 150 1.97 17.73 7.67
CA LYS A 150 2.03 17.49 6.22
C LYS A 150 0.65 17.58 5.55
N VAL A 151 -0.40 17.33 6.33
CA VAL A 151 -1.79 17.35 5.91
C VAL A 151 -2.58 18.13 6.94
N LYS A 152 -3.60 18.85 6.49
CA LYS A 152 -4.58 19.52 7.36
C LYS A 152 -5.97 18.96 7.12
N LYS A 153 -6.78 18.99 8.18
CA LYS A 153 -8.16 18.54 8.16
C LYS A 153 -9.09 19.74 8.34
N THR A 154 -10.12 19.82 7.51
CA THR A 154 -11.16 20.86 7.63
C THR A 154 -12.18 20.46 8.71
N ASN A 155 -13.05 21.41 9.10
CA ASN A 155 -14.08 21.17 10.11
C ASN A 155 -15.12 20.11 9.65
N ASP A 156 -15.31 19.94 8.34
CA ASP A 156 -16.22 18.95 7.76
C ASP A 156 -15.51 17.65 7.33
N ALA A 157 -14.36 17.35 7.94
CA ALA A 157 -13.62 16.12 7.77
C ALA A 157 -13.11 15.88 6.34
N ARG A 158 -12.69 16.95 5.66
CA ARG A 158 -11.95 16.88 4.39
C ARG A 158 -10.47 17.16 4.65
N TYR A 159 -9.62 16.75 3.75
CA TYR A 159 -8.16 16.84 3.92
C TYR A 159 -7.50 17.54 2.74
N TYR A 160 -6.39 18.23 3.00
CA TYR A 160 -5.56 18.83 1.97
C TYR A 160 -4.09 18.83 2.38
N LEU A 161 -3.20 18.83 1.39
CA LEU A 161 -1.76 18.86 1.59
C LEU A 161 -1.31 20.27 1.98
N VAL A 162 -0.37 20.35 2.93
CA VAL A 162 0.32 21.58 3.26
C VAL A 162 1.50 21.72 2.31
N VAL A 163 1.43 22.69 1.42
CA VAL A 163 2.49 22.95 0.44
C VAL A 163 3.51 23.89 1.06
N SER A 164 4.76 23.46 1.18
CA SER A 164 5.84 24.31 1.66
C SER A 164 6.22 25.36 0.62
N LYS A 165 6.76 26.52 1.05
CA LYS A 165 7.23 27.58 0.13
C LYS A 165 8.24 27.04 -0.90
N SER A 166 9.09 26.10 -0.51
CA SER A 166 10.07 25.49 -1.41
C SER A 166 9.41 24.63 -2.51
N MET A 167 8.21 24.11 -2.28
CA MET A 167 7.45 23.37 -3.29
C MET A 167 6.69 24.30 -4.25
N GLN A 168 6.32 25.49 -3.79
CA GLN A 168 5.62 26.49 -4.62
C GLN A 168 6.53 27.18 -5.63
N GLU A 169 7.83 27.22 -5.37
CA GLU A 169 8.84 27.83 -6.25
C GLU A 169 9.31 26.90 -7.38
N ARG A 170 8.86 25.66 -7.38
CA ARG A 170 9.12 24.66 -8.41
C ARG A 170 7.92 24.62 -9.37
#